data_5d71ac1ddfa87c1e83a91f915731b0af
#
_entry.id   5d71ac1ddfa87c1e83a91f915731b0af
#
_cell.length_a   1.000
_cell.length_b   1.000
_cell.length_c   1.000
_cell.angle_alpha   90.00
_cell.angle_beta   90.00
_cell.angle_gamma   90.00
#
_symmetry.space_group_name_H-M   'P 1'
#
loop_
_entity.id
_entity.type
_entity.pdbx_description
1 polymer ?
#
loop_
_entity_poly.entity_id
_entity_poly.type
_entity_poly.pdbx_seq_one_letter_code
_entity_poly.pdbx_strand_id
1 'polypeptide(L)' 'MDYKERLIQEQKELKEKCEKLQIMLDKYISGTLDFTPNCSYDLLHEQYIYMMNYLSVLSYRIKMEVK' A
#
# COMPACT_ATOMS: atom_id res chain seq x y z
N MET A 1 7.59 12.97 -18.41
CA MET A 1 7.99 12.66 -17.01
C MET A 1 9.20 11.77 -17.04
N ASP A 2 10.27 12.13 -16.34
CA ASP A 2 11.48 11.32 -16.36
C ASP A 2 11.35 10.11 -15.43
N TYR A 3 12.35 9.25 -15.45
CA TYR A 3 12.35 8.00 -14.68
C TYR A 3 12.24 8.25 -13.18
N LYS A 4 12.96 9.24 -12.66
CA LYS A 4 12.96 9.55 -11.23
C LYS A 4 11.60 10.09 -10.77
N GLU A 5 11.00 10.94 -11.56
CA GLU A 5 9.68 11.50 -11.26
C GLU A 5 8.62 10.39 -11.25
N ARG A 6 8.73 9.42 -12.17
CA ARG A 6 7.80 8.29 -12.21
C ARG A 6 7.92 7.42 -10.97
N LEU A 7 9.14 7.20 -10.49
CA LEU A 7 9.36 6.45 -9.27
C LEU A 7 8.73 7.13 -8.06
N ILE A 8 8.91 8.44 -7.96
CA ILE A 8 8.35 9.22 -6.85
C ILE A 8 6.82 9.21 -6.90
N GLN A 9 6.26 9.36 -8.10
CA GLN A 9 4.81 9.30 -8.27
C GLN A 9 4.25 7.92 -7.91
N GLU A 10 4.91 6.86 -8.33
CA GLU A 10 4.52 5.49 -8.00
C GLU A 10 4.57 5.25 -6.48
N GLN A 11 5.61 5.75 -5.81
CA GLN A 11 5.72 5.65 -4.36
C GLN A 11 4.54 6.33 -3.66
N LYS A 12 4.20 7.53 -4.10
CA LYS A 12 3.10 8.31 -3.53
C LYS A 12 1.78 7.57 -3.68
N GLU A 13 1.50 7.07 -4.87
CA GLU A 13 0.26 6.34 -5.15
C GLU A 13 0.17 5.05 -4.34
N LEU A 14 1.28 4.31 -4.26
CA LEU A 14 1.33 3.07 -3.50
C LEU A 14 1.15 3.32 -2.01
N LYS A 15 1.76 4.38 -1.49
CA LYS A 15 1.61 4.76 -0.09
C LYS A 15 0.15 5.06 0.24
N GLU A 16 -0.54 5.80 -0.62
CA GLU A 16 -1.96 6.10 -0.44
C GLU A 16 -2.81 4.83 -0.44
N LYS A 17 -2.51 3.90 -1.34
CA LYS A 17 -3.21 2.60 -1.40
C LYS A 17 -2.99 1.79 -0.13
N CYS A 18 -1.77 1.77 0.39
CA CYS A 18 -1.45 1.09 1.64
C CYS A 18 -2.22 1.67 2.81
N GLU A 19 -2.29 3.00 2.90
CA GLU A 19 -3.01 3.69 3.97
C GLU A 19 -4.51 3.37 3.91
N LYS A 20 -5.09 3.40 2.74
CA LYS A 20 -6.52 3.07 2.56
C LYS A 20 -6.82 1.62 2.93
N LEU A 21 -5.95 0.70 2.54
CA LEU A 21 -6.13 -0.71 2.86
C LEU A 21 -5.97 -0.94 4.37
N GLN A 22 -5.03 -0.26 5.01
CA GLN A 22 -4.85 -0.35 6.45
C GLN A 22 -6.11 0.09 7.19
N ILE A 23 -6.69 1.21 6.79
CA ILE A 23 -7.93 1.72 7.39
C ILE A 23 -9.05 0.69 7.22
N MET A 24 -9.17 0.10 6.04
CA MET A 24 -10.17 -0.93 5.77
C MET A 24 -9.99 -2.15 6.66
N LEU A 25 -8.74 -2.60 6.83
CA LEU A 25 -8.42 -3.75 7.68
C LEU A 25 -8.76 -3.46 9.15
N ASP A 26 -8.46 -2.25 9.63
CA ASP A 26 -8.79 -1.85 10.99
C ASP A 26 -10.30 -1.86 11.22
N LYS A 27 -11.06 -1.36 10.27
CA LYS A 27 -12.53 -1.38 10.33
C LYS A 27 -13.08 -2.79 10.25
N TYR A 28 -12.43 -3.66 9.49
CA TYR A 28 -12.84 -5.05 9.38
C TYR A 28 -12.74 -5.75 10.75
N ILE A 29 -11.60 -5.56 11.43
CA ILE A 29 -11.37 -6.16 12.75
C ILE A 29 -12.33 -5.59 13.79
N SER A 30 -12.55 -4.29 13.78
CA SER A 30 -13.42 -3.62 14.76
C SER A 30 -14.91 -3.84 14.50
N GLY A 31 -15.26 -4.42 13.36
CA GLY A 31 -16.66 -4.65 12.99
C GLY A 31 -17.38 -3.39 12.54
N THR A 32 -16.65 -2.34 12.20
CA THR A 32 -17.24 -1.05 11.78
C THR A 32 -17.22 -0.84 10.28
N LEU A 33 -16.79 -1.85 9.50
CA LEU A 33 -16.81 -1.76 8.05
C LEU A 33 -18.26 -1.77 7.57
N ASP A 34 -18.62 -0.81 6.71
CA ASP A 34 -20.00 -0.62 6.26
C ASP A 34 -20.40 -1.49 5.06
N PHE A 35 -19.55 -2.40 4.66
CA PHE A 35 -19.84 -3.39 3.62
C PHE A 35 -19.13 -4.70 3.95
N THR A 36 -19.55 -5.78 3.30
CA THR A 36 -18.93 -7.09 3.50
C THR A 36 -18.05 -7.42 2.29
N PRO A 37 -16.73 -7.43 2.44
CA PRO A 37 -15.85 -7.81 1.33
C PRO A 37 -16.07 -9.27 0.94
N ASN A 38 -15.89 -9.58 -0.34
CA ASN A 38 -15.95 -10.96 -0.83
C ASN A 38 -14.68 -11.74 -0.49
N CYS A 39 -13.62 -11.04 -0.07
CA CYS A 39 -12.36 -11.66 0.30
C CYS A 39 -12.25 -11.78 1.81
N SER A 40 -11.55 -12.81 2.29
CA SER A 40 -11.30 -12.98 3.71
C SER A 40 -10.36 -11.89 4.23
N TYR A 41 -10.40 -11.66 5.54
CA TYR A 41 -9.45 -10.77 6.19
C TYR A 41 -8.01 -11.20 5.91
N ASP A 42 -7.73 -12.50 6.00
CA ASP A 42 -6.37 -13.01 5.79
C ASP A 42 -5.85 -12.70 4.40
N LEU A 43 -6.69 -12.82 3.38
CA LEU A 43 -6.28 -12.50 2.02
C LEU A 43 -6.00 -11.01 1.85
N LEU A 44 -6.86 -10.16 2.40
CA LEU A 44 -6.66 -8.70 2.35
C LEU A 44 -5.43 -8.28 3.13
N HIS A 45 -5.18 -8.91 4.28
CA HIS A 45 -4.00 -8.65 5.09
C HIS A 45 -2.73 -9.07 4.36
N GLU A 46 -2.76 -10.19 3.66
CA GLU A 46 -1.64 -10.65 2.84
C GLU A 46 -1.33 -9.65 1.73
N GLN A 47 -2.36 -9.14 1.06
CA GLN A 47 -2.19 -8.09 0.05
C GLN A 47 -1.50 -6.86 0.66
N TYR A 48 -1.92 -6.45 1.85
CA TYR A 48 -1.32 -5.32 2.55
C TYR A 48 0.18 -5.55 2.81
N ILE A 49 0.55 -6.75 3.28
CA ILE A 49 1.95 -7.11 3.54
C ILE A 49 2.78 -6.99 2.26
N TYR A 50 2.29 -7.53 1.14
CA TYR A 50 3.01 -7.46 -0.13
C TYR A 50 3.14 -6.03 -0.63
N MET A 51 2.10 -5.22 -0.46
CA MET A 51 2.15 -3.81 -0.85
C MET A 51 3.17 -3.03 -0.01
N MET A 52 3.23 -3.31 1.29
CA MET A 52 4.21 -2.67 2.18
C MET A 52 5.63 -3.09 1.83
N ASN A 53 5.84 -4.34 1.48
CA ASN A 53 7.14 -4.82 1.03
C ASN A 53 7.56 -4.14 -0.26
N TYR A 54 6.65 -4.01 -1.21
CA TYR A 54 6.91 -3.30 -2.46
C TYR A 54 7.23 -1.83 -2.18
N LEU A 55 6.46 -1.20 -1.30
CA LEU A 55 6.70 0.20 -0.94
C LEU A 55 8.11 0.38 -0.34
N SER A 56 8.55 -0.55 0.50
CA SER A 56 9.90 -0.51 1.08
C SER A 56 10.97 -0.59 0.00
N VAL A 57 10.82 -1.51 -0.95
CA VAL A 57 11.76 -1.67 -2.07
C VAL A 57 11.78 -0.41 -2.92
N LEU A 58 10.59 0.12 -3.23
CA LEU A 58 10.45 1.31 -4.07
C LEU A 58 11.10 2.53 -3.40
N SER A 59 10.88 2.69 -2.10
CA SER A 59 11.48 3.77 -1.32
C SER A 59 13.01 3.67 -1.32
N TYR A 60 13.53 2.47 -1.20
CA TYR A 60 14.97 2.23 -1.26
C TYR A 60 15.52 2.56 -2.66
N ARG A 61 14.82 2.16 -3.71
CA ARG A 61 15.22 2.48 -5.09
C ARG A 61 15.29 4.00 -5.29
N ILE A 62 14.29 4.72 -4.81
CA ILE A 62 14.28 6.19 -4.91
C ILE A 62 15.48 6.78 -4.19
N LYS A 63 15.77 6.29 -3.00
CA LYS A 63 16.92 6.76 -2.22
C LYS A 63 18.23 6.55 -2.97
N MET A 64 18.35 5.45 -3.70
CA MET A 64 19.55 5.15 -4.48
C MET A 64 19.62 5.95 -5.78
N GLU A 65 18.48 6.23 -6.41
CA GLU A 65 18.43 6.92 -7.71
C GLU A 65 18.47 8.45 -7.57
N VAL A 66 17.99 9.00 -6.46
CA VAL A 66 17.85 10.44 -6.24
C VAL A 66 18.86 10.89 -5.20
N LYS A 67 20.13 10.73 -5.51
CA LYS A 67 21.20 11.22 -4.66
C LYS A 67 21.59 12.64 -5.00
#